data_18a6130107db499e93b3d855c47dbd41
#
_entry.id   18a6130107db499e93b3d855c47dbd41
#
_cell.length_a   1.000
_cell.length_b   1.000
_cell.length_c   1.000
_cell.angle_alpha   90.00
_cell.angle_beta   90.00
_cell.angle_gamma   90.00
#
_symmetry.space_group_name_H-M   'P 1'
#
loop_
_entity.id
_entity.type
_entity.pdbx_description
1 polymer ?
#
loop_
_entity_poly.entity_id
_entity_poly.type
_entity_poly.pdbx_seq_one_letter_code
_entity_poly.pdbx_strand_id
1 'polypeptide(L)'
;MPNAPNAYDINYAYYRAIAPGMDEYWRKMAAPQMRISTLLRLLAERPPLSLVDLGCGNGYLLSQLCARHPTTEFAGIDLSDTQLAVNRRQLPGIAFYEMDLCQPRLRLPPRLVQHFDAVVAAEIIEHVEDPLRFLSNARSLATSRGGRLLLTTQSGPLRETERRVGHVRHFTIEEMHSLLTTAGWEPLCIWNCGFPFHDLSKWYANLDPDASMRSFGEQRYGLWQNLICSALRLAFRFNSKRRGAQLFAVAHICKDRPQPLEEGHTPSS
;
A
#
# COMPACT_ATOMS: atom_id res chain seq x y z
N MET A 1 31.82 -2.56 13.62
CA MET A 1 31.19 -3.17 12.43
C MET A 1 30.09 -2.25 11.98
N PRO A 2 29.95 -1.92 10.69
CA PRO A 2 28.79 -1.15 10.25
C PRO A 2 27.53 -1.93 10.62
N ASN A 3 26.54 -1.24 11.18
CA ASN A 3 25.25 -1.84 11.49
C ASN A 3 24.65 -2.45 10.21
N ALA A 4 24.07 -3.64 10.30
CA ALA A 4 23.30 -4.20 9.19
C ALA A 4 22.26 -3.16 8.74
N PRO A 5 22.04 -2.99 7.41
CA PRO A 5 21.04 -2.04 6.91
C PRO A 5 19.68 -2.35 7.53
N ASN A 6 19.00 -1.32 8.04
CA ASN A 6 17.65 -1.47 8.57
C ASN A 6 16.63 -1.63 7.42
N ALA A 7 15.41 -1.98 7.74
CA ALA A 7 14.36 -2.22 6.73
C ALA A 7 14.09 -0.98 5.86
N TYR A 8 14.22 0.23 6.43
CA TYR A 8 14.08 1.49 5.70
C TYR A 8 15.17 1.62 4.62
N ASP A 9 16.43 1.34 4.95
CA ASP A 9 17.54 1.42 4.00
C ASP A 9 17.40 0.41 2.87
N ILE A 10 16.94 -0.82 3.18
CA ILE A 10 16.67 -1.88 2.21
C ILE A 10 15.54 -1.45 1.26
N ASN A 11 14.44 -0.98 1.80
CA ASN A 11 13.29 -0.50 1.03
C ASN A 11 13.66 0.69 0.15
N TYR A 12 14.32 1.69 0.73
CA TYR A 12 14.73 2.90 0.01
C TYR A 12 15.66 2.57 -1.15
N ALA A 13 16.67 1.72 -0.92
CA ALA A 13 17.61 1.28 -1.94
C ALA A 13 16.90 0.46 -3.05
N TYR A 14 16.04 -0.49 -2.66
CA TYR A 14 15.30 -1.34 -3.58
C TYR A 14 14.40 -0.52 -4.50
N TYR A 15 13.51 0.31 -3.95
CA TYR A 15 12.55 1.07 -4.75
C TYR A 15 13.22 2.15 -5.59
N ARG A 16 14.33 2.72 -5.12
CA ARG A 16 15.10 3.68 -5.92
C ARG A 16 15.81 3.03 -7.10
N ALA A 17 16.30 1.81 -6.93
CA ALA A 17 16.99 1.06 -7.99
C ALA A 17 16.03 0.48 -9.05
N ILE A 18 14.82 0.09 -8.65
CA ILE A 18 13.88 -0.66 -9.51
C ILE A 18 12.75 0.21 -10.06
N ALA A 19 12.48 1.37 -9.46
CA ALA A 19 11.38 2.25 -9.85
C ALA A 19 11.24 2.51 -11.38
N PRO A 20 12.29 2.68 -12.17
CA PRO A 20 12.17 2.86 -13.62
C PRO A 20 11.70 1.63 -14.40
N GLY A 21 11.77 0.42 -13.82
CA GLY A 21 11.55 -0.85 -14.53
C GLY A 21 10.23 -1.56 -14.21
N MET A 22 9.51 -1.18 -13.17
CA MET A 22 8.37 -1.95 -12.67
C MET A 22 7.04 -1.71 -13.38
N ASP A 23 6.96 -0.91 -14.44
CA ASP A 23 5.69 -0.63 -15.13
C ASP A 23 5.03 -1.88 -15.69
N GLU A 24 5.80 -2.80 -16.29
CA GLU A 24 5.29 -4.07 -16.82
C GLU A 24 4.77 -4.97 -15.69
N TYR A 25 5.46 -5.05 -14.56
CA TYR A 25 5.03 -5.80 -13.38
C TYR A 25 3.64 -5.36 -12.91
N TRP A 26 3.46 -4.07 -12.65
CA TRP A 26 2.18 -3.52 -12.17
C TRP A 26 1.05 -3.69 -13.19
N ARG A 27 1.36 -3.58 -14.48
CA ARG A 27 0.38 -3.66 -15.56
C ARG A 27 -0.01 -5.07 -15.94
N LYS A 28 0.87 -6.05 -15.75
CA LYS A 28 0.69 -7.41 -16.31
C LYS A 28 0.54 -8.50 -15.27
N MET A 29 1.24 -8.40 -14.14
CA MET A 29 1.20 -9.45 -13.12
C MET A 29 -0.17 -9.57 -12.46
N ALA A 30 -0.57 -10.81 -12.20
CA ALA A 30 -1.90 -11.13 -11.67
C ALA A 30 -2.14 -10.58 -10.26
N ALA A 31 -1.13 -10.60 -9.37
CA ALA A 31 -1.27 -10.14 -8.00
C ALA A 31 -1.52 -8.63 -7.90
N PRO A 32 -0.69 -7.74 -8.49
CA PRO A 32 -0.99 -6.31 -8.54
C PRO A 32 -2.35 -6.00 -9.18
N GLN A 33 -2.69 -6.66 -10.29
CA GLN A 33 -3.95 -6.44 -10.98
C GLN A 33 -5.17 -6.85 -10.13
N MET A 34 -5.07 -7.94 -9.37
CA MET A 34 -6.11 -8.37 -8.44
C MET A 34 -6.31 -7.32 -7.33
N ARG A 35 -5.23 -6.80 -6.73
CA ARG A 35 -5.29 -5.77 -5.70
C ARG A 35 -5.92 -4.48 -6.22
N ILE A 36 -5.42 -3.97 -7.34
CA ILE A 36 -5.92 -2.75 -7.97
C ILE A 36 -7.41 -2.90 -8.33
N SER A 37 -7.81 -4.00 -8.97
CA SER A 37 -9.21 -4.22 -9.34
C SER A 37 -10.14 -4.30 -8.14
N THR A 38 -9.64 -4.84 -7.00
CA THR A 38 -10.40 -4.87 -5.76
C THR A 38 -10.55 -3.48 -5.15
N LEU A 39 -9.46 -2.69 -5.08
CA LEU A 39 -9.51 -1.31 -4.59
C LEU A 39 -10.43 -0.44 -5.46
N LEU A 40 -10.32 -0.53 -6.79
CA LEU A 40 -11.18 0.19 -7.72
C LEU A 40 -12.66 -0.12 -7.51
N ARG A 41 -13.02 -1.39 -7.28
CA ARG A 41 -14.40 -1.81 -6.99
C ARG A 41 -14.88 -1.22 -5.66
N LEU A 42 -14.09 -1.30 -4.59
CA LEU A 42 -14.44 -0.76 -3.28
C LEU A 42 -14.63 0.77 -3.32
N LEU A 43 -13.82 1.46 -4.09
CA LEU A 43 -13.95 2.91 -4.29
C LEU A 43 -15.15 3.27 -5.17
N ALA A 44 -15.50 2.43 -6.15
CA ALA A 44 -16.68 2.64 -6.99
C ALA A 44 -18.01 2.49 -6.24
N GLU A 45 -18.06 1.67 -5.19
CA GLU A 45 -19.27 1.54 -4.33
C GLU A 45 -19.60 2.84 -3.59
N ARG A 46 -18.58 3.62 -3.24
CA ARG A 46 -18.71 4.95 -2.63
C ARG A 46 -17.56 5.83 -3.12
N PRO A 47 -17.72 6.51 -4.28
CA PRO A 47 -16.68 7.37 -4.83
C PRO A 47 -16.32 8.51 -3.87
N PRO A 48 -15.02 8.72 -3.58
CA PRO A 48 -14.58 9.83 -2.73
C PRO A 48 -14.51 11.13 -3.54
N LEU A 49 -14.68 12.28 -2.89
CA LEU A 49 -14.38 13.59 -3.49
C LEU A 49 -12.88 13.90 -3.45
N SER A 50 -12.18 13.35 -2.45
CA SER A 50 -10.72 13.50 -2.28
C SER A 50 -10.09 12.18 -1.84
N LEU A 51 -8.94 11.83 -2.43
CA LEU A 51 -8.23 10.59 -2.14
C LEU A 51 -6.72 10.81 -2.08
N VAL A 52 -6.06 10.22 -1.10
CA VAL A 52 -4.60 10.12 -1.03
C VAL A 52 -4.14 8.67 -1.07
N ASP A 53 -3.10 8.41 -1.88
CA ASP A 53 -2.40 7.12 -1.98
C ASP A 53 -1.07 7.21 -1.22
N LEU A 54 -0.94 6.40 -0.17
CA LEU A 54 0.23 6.34 0.70
C LEU A 54 1.20 5.27 0.20
N GLY A 55 2.46 5.66 -0.01
CA GLY A 55 3.43 4.82 -0.72
C GLY A 55 3.01 4.66 -2.18
N CYS A 56 2.72 5.79 -2.85
CA CYS A 56 2.14 5.77 -4.19
C CYS A 56 3.08 5.21 -5.28
N GLY A 57 4.36 4.98 -4.97
CA GLY A 57 5.35 4.40 -5.86
C GLY A 57 5.35 5.06 -7.24
N ASN A 58 5.26 4.26 -8.30
CA ASN A 58 5.23 4.74 -9.69
C ASN A 58 3.90 5.39 -10.13
N GLY A 59 2.96 5.62 -9.22
CA GLY A 59 1.68 6.27 -9.50
C GLY A 59 0.70 5.44 -10.33
N TYR A 60 0.96 4.15 -10.55
CA TYR A 60 0.10 3.32 -11.39
C TYR A 60 -1.33 3.21 -10.85
N LEU A 61 -1.52 3.02 -9.53
CA LEU A 61 -2.86 3.01 -8.93
C LEU A 61 -3.57 4.35 -9.16
N LEU A 62 -2.89 5.47 -8.88
CA LEU A 62 -3.43 6.82 -9.11
C LEU A 62 -3.83 7.03 -10.57
N SER A 63 -3.01 6.58 -11.54
CA SER A 63 -3.35 6.67 -12.96
C SER A 63 -4.64 5.94 -13.32
N GLN A 64 -4.86 4.76 -12.71
CA GLN A 64 -6.08 3.96 -12.92
C GLN A 64 -7.31 4.60 -12.26
N LEU A 65 -7.13 5.25 -11.12
CA LEU A 65 -8.18 5.96 -10.39
C LEU A 65 -8.61 7.24 -11.11
N CYS A 66 -7.66 8.07 -11.54
CA CYS A 66 -7.94 9.30 -12.29
C CYS A 66 -8.76 9.05 -13.55
N ALA A 67 -8.44 7.98 -14.30
CA ALA A 67 -9.17 7.63 -15.51
C ALA A 67 -10.65 7.28 -15.25
N ARG A 68 -11.00 6.85 -14.02
CA ARG A 68 -12.35 6.40 -13.65
C ARG A 68 -13.14 7.42 -12.83
N HIS A 69 -12.44 8.31 -12.14
CA HIS A 69 -13.03 9.27 -11.22
C HIS A 69 -12.48 10.68 -11.51
N PRO A 70 -12.80 11.29 -12.66
CA PRO A 70 -12.19 12.55 -13.12
C PRO A 70 -12.53 13.76 -12.25
N THR A 71 -13.54 13.64 -11.39
CA THR A 71 -13.97 14.72 -10.46
C THR A 71 -13.38 14.59 -9.06
N THR A 72 -12.66 13.50 -8.77
CA THR A 72 -12.01 13.28 -7.48
C THR A 72 -10.68 14.05 -7.44
N GLU A 73 -10.42 14.75 -6.35
CA GLU A 73 -9.11 15.31 -6.05
C GLU A 73 -8.15 14.18 -5.61
N PHE A 74 -7.00 14.07 -6.26
CA PHE A 74 -6.02 13.03 -5.95
C PHE A 74 -4.73 13.61 -5.40
N ALA A 75 -4.14 12.90 -4.44
CA ALA A 75 -2.78 13.15 -3.97
C ALA A 75 -2.00 11.83 -3.85
N GLY A 76 -0.68 11.89 -3.97
CA GLY A 76 0.24 10.79 -3.72
C GLY A 76 1.28 11.19 -2.68
N ILE A 77 1.59 10.28 -1.75
CA ILE A 77 2.66 10.44 -0.76
C ILE A 77 3.63 9.28 -0.95
N ASP A 78 4.94 9.58 -1.01
CA ASP A 78 6.00 8.58 -1.09
C ASP A 78 7.29 9.12 -0.45
N LEU A 79 8.24 8.23 -0.16
CA LEU A 79 9.59 8.58 0.33
C LEU A 79 10.55 8.95 -0.80
N SER A 80 10.30 8.48 -2.03
CA SER A 80 11.20 8.62 -3.16
C SER A 80 10.93 9.91 -3.94
N ASP A 81 11.73 10.94 -3.69
CA ASP A 81 11.72 12.21 -4.42
C ASP A 81 11.88 12.02 -5.93
N THR A 82 12.77 11.11 -6.32
CA THR A 82 13.04 10.76 -7.72
C THR A 82 11.81 10.15 -8.40
N GLN A 83 11.11 9.25 -7.72
CA GLN A 83 9.88 8.65 -8.24
C GLN A 83 8.76 9.70 -8.31
N LEU A 84 8.61 10.52 -7.29
CA LEU A 84 7.63 11.62 -7.28
C LEU A 84 7.89 12.65 -8.40
N ALA A 85 9.17 12.90 -8.75
CA ALA A 85 9.51 13.76 -9.88
C ALA A 85 9.07 13.17 -11.23
N VAL A 86 9.13 11.84 -11.38
CA VAL A 86 8.58 11.14 -12.56
C VAL A 86 7.05 11.25 -12.57
N ASN A 87 6.41 10.96 -11.43
CA ASN A 87 4.96 11.01 -11.30
C ASN A 87 4.37 12.39 -11.60
N ARG A 88 4.99 13.48 -11.12
CA ARG A 88 4.56 14.86 -11.43
C ARG A 88 4.54 15.16 -12.92
N ARG A 89 5.46 14.56 -13.70
CA ARG A 89 5.49 14.70 -15.17
C ARG A 89 4.44 13.87 -15.88
N GLN A 90 4.18 12.66 -15.38
CA GLN A 90 3.25 11.71 -16.00
C GLN A 90 1.79 11.98 -15.62
N LEU A 91 1.55 12.52 -14.42
CA LEU A 91 0.23 12.77 -13.83
C LEU A 91 0.13 14.24 -13.35
N PRO A 92 0.17 15.23 -14.25
CA PRO A 92 0.30 16.65 -13.89
C PRO A 92 -0.90 17.21 -13.10
N GLY A 93 -2.04 16.51 -13.09
CA GLY A 93 -3.22 16.89 -12.31
C GLY A 93 -3.22 16.39 -10.85
N ILE A 94 -2.20 15.64 -10.42
CA ILE A 94 -2.11 15.06 -9.08
C ILE A 94 -1.05 15.79 -8.25
N ALA A 95 -1.38 16.10 -7.00
CA ALA A 95 -0.43 16.64 -6.04
C ALA A 95 0.42 15.51 -5.42
N PHE A 96 1.76 15.66 -5.45
CA PHE A 96 2.69 14.67 -4.90
C PHE A 96 3.55 15.26 -3.79
N TYR A 97 3.65 14.56 -2.66
CA TYR A 97 4.36 14.97 -1.46
C TYR A 97 5.40 13.92 -1.05
N GLU A 98 6.64 14.38 -0.88
CA GLU A 98 7.68 13.60 -0.24
C GLU A 98 7.47 13.63 1.28
N MET A 99 7.22 12.48 1.89
CA MET A 99 6.91 12.42 3.31
C MET A 99 7.13 11.02 3.88
N ASP A 100 7.81 10.96 5.02
CA ASP A 100 7.92 9.75 5.84
C ASP A 100 6.77 9.69 6.85
N LEU A 101 5.82 8.81 6.61
CA LEU A 101 4.66 8.59 7.48
C LEU A 101 4.98 7.83 8.78
N CYS A 102 6.24 7.40 8.97
CA CYS A 102 6.68 6.76 10.21
C CYS A 102 7.33 7.73 11.21
N GLN A 103 7.44 9.02 10.86
CA GLN A 103 8.04 10.02 11.74
C GLN A 103 7.23 10.21 13.04
N PRO A 104 7.91 10.30 14.22
CA PRO A 104 7.25 10.47 15.51
C PRO A 104 6.43 11.76 15.63
N ARG A 105 6.85 12.82 14.93
CA ARG A 105 6.19 14.13 14.90
C ARG A 105 6.00 14.54 13.44
N LEU A 106 5.02 13.91 12.79
CA LEU A 106 4.70 14.24 11.42
C LEU A 106 4.09 15.64 11.32
N ARG A 107 4.79 16.52 10.62
CA ARG A 107 4.28 17.87 10.31
C ARG A 107 3.56 17.84 8.96
N LEU A 108 2.24 17.73 9.01
CA LEU A 108 1.42 17.81 7.80
C LEU A 108 1.27 19.27 7.36
N PRO A 109 1.40 19.55 6.05
CA PRO A 109 0.91 20.81 5.50
C PRO A 109 -0.57 21.00 5.86
N PRO A 110 -1.01 22.22 6.26
CA PRO A 110 -2.39 22.46 6.72
C PRO A 110 -3.46 21.94 5.77
N ARG A 111 -3.22 22.00 4.46
CA ARG A 111 -4.11 21.51 3.39
C ARG A 111 -4.29 19.99 3.34
N LEU A 112 -3.45 19.22 4.03
CA LEU A 112 -3.54 17.75 4.07
C LEU A 112 -4.20 17.25 5.36
N VAL A 113 -4.30 18.09 6.39
CA VAL A 113 -4.85 17.70 7.68
C VAL A 113 -6.35 17.47 7.55
N GLN A 114 -6.81 16.24 7.85
CA GLN A 114 -8.21 15.84 7.83
C GLN A 114 -8.94 16.21 6.52
N HIS A 115 -8.22 16.12 5.39
CA HIS A 115 -8.71 16.56 4.09
C HIS A 115 -9.36 15.46 3.27
N PHE A 116 -8.84 14.22 3.34
CA PHE A 116 -9.20 13.18 2.39
C PHE A 116 -10.39 12.33 2.84
N ASP A 117 -11.37 12.14 1.94
CA ASP A 117 -12.49 11.21 2.14
C ASP A 117 -12.04 9.75 2.10
N ALA A 118 -10.98 9.46 1.33
CA ALA A 118 -10.37 8.15 1.26
C ALA A 118 -8.85 8.23 1.36
N VAL A 119 -8.27 7.37 2.18
CA VAL A 119 -6.85 7.10 2.30
C VAL A 119 -6.62 5.68 1.81
N VAL A 120 -5.72 5.51 0.85
CA VAL A 120 -5.33 4.19 0.35
C VAL A 120 -3.91 3.90 0.84
N ALA A 121 -3.67 2.68 1.30
CA ALA A 121 -2.36 2.17 1.71
C ALA A 121 -2.19 0.77 1.10
N ALA A 122 -1.62 0.71 -0.09
CA ALA A 122 -1.53 -0.52 -0.87
C ALA A 122 -0.11 -1.09 -0.86
N GLU A 123 0.08 -2.22 -0.17
CA GLU A 123 1.38 -2.93 -0.06
C GLU A 123 2.49 -2.02 0.49
N ILE A 124 2.23 -1.34 1.58
CA ILE A 124 3.19 -0.47 2.24
C ILE A 124 3.41 -0.84 3.72
N ILE A 125 2.36 -1.25 4.43
CA ILE A 125 2.44 -1.45 5.90
C ILE A 125 3.36 -2.61 6.29
N GLU A 126 3.57 -3.58 5.41
CA GLU A 126 4.52 -4.67 5.58
C GLU A 126 5.99 -4.23 5.53
N HIS A 127 6.25 -3.04 5.02
CA HIS A 127 7.58 -2.45 4.90
C HIS A 127 7.94 -1.52 6.05
N VAL A 128 6.97 -1.14 6.90
CA VAL A 128 7.20 -0.17 7.97
C VAL A 128 7.57 -0.84 9.29
N GLU A 129 8.51 -0.25 10.02
CA GLU A 129 8.94 -0.76 11.33
C GLU A 129 7.90 -0.51 12.42
N ASP A 130 7.22 0.63 12.37
CA ASP A 130 6.16 1.03 13.32
C ASP A 130 4.81 1.20 12.61
N PRO A 131 4.07 0.09 12.38
CA PRO A 131 2.79 0.13 11.68
C PRO A 131 1.70 0.88 12.46
N LEU A 132 1.79 0.94 13.79
CA LEU A 132 0.85 1.70 14.61
C LEU A 132 1.00 3.21 14.36
N ARG A 133 2.24 3.69 14.33
CA ARG A 133 2.53 5.10 14.02
C ARG A 133 2.13 5.45 12.60
N PHE A 134 2.46 4.60 11.63
CA PHE A 134 2.04 4.77 10.24
C PHE A 134 0.52 4.95 10.14
N LEU A 135 -0.26 4.06 10.75
CA LEU A 135 -1.73 4.12 10.73
C LEU A 135 -2.28 5.34 11.47
N SER A 136 -1.65 5.76 12.58
CA SER A 136 -2.02 6.96 13.32
C SER A 136 -1.78 8.23 12.50
N ASN A 137 -0.63 8.31 11.81
CA ASN A 137 -0.31 9.41 10.90
C ASN A 137 -1.23 9.41 9.67
N ALA A 138 -1.54 8.25 9.08
CA ALA A 138 -2.51 8.09 8.01
C ALA A 138 -3.91 8.61 8.41
N ARG A 139 -4.30 8.37 9.68
CA ARG A 139 -5.56 8.88 10.23
C ARG A 139 -5.64 10.41 10.24
N SER A 140 -4.52 11.08 10.47
CA SER A 140 -4.46 12.55 10.48
C SER A 140 -4.73 13.18 9.10
N LEU A 141 -4.60 12.42 8.03
CA LEU A 141 -4.92 12.84 6.66
C LEU A 141 -6.41 12.69 6.33
N ALA A 142 -7.08 11.70 6.93
CA ALA A 142 -8.47 11.39 6.65
C ALA A 142 -9.43 12.37 7.31
N THR A 143 -10.48 12.78 6.61
CA THR A 143 -11.51 13.66 7.17
C THR A 143 -12.17 13.06 8.40
N SER A 144 -12.33 13.88 9.45
CA SER A 144 -13.01 13.48 10.70
C SER A 144 -14.49 13.10 10.52
N ARG A 145 -15.09 13.46 9.40
CA ARG A 145 -16.50 13.22 9.08
C ARG A 145 -16.75 11.87 8.38
N GLY A 146 -16.02 10.83 8.77
CA GLY A 146 -16.16 9.48 8.23
C GLY A 146 -15.21 9.19 7.06
N GLY A 147 -14.00 9.74 7.12
CA GLY A 147 -12.91 9.39 6.22
C GLY A 147 -12.59 7.91 6.30
N ARG A 148 -12.31 7.29 5.17
CA ARG A 148 -12.11 5.83 5.04
C ARG A 148 -10.65 5.50 4.77
N LEU A 149 -10.21 4.37 5.32
CA LEU A 149 -8.96 3.71 4.95
C LEU A 149 -9.27 2.46 4.12
N LEU A 150 -8.60 2.30 3.00
CA LEU A 150 -8.54 1.08 2.21
C LEU A 150 -7.09 0.60 2.23
N LEU A 151 -6.84 -0.56 2.83
CA LEU A 151 -5.51 -1.09 3.02
C LEU A 151 -5.39 -2.47 2.36
N THR A 152 -4.25 -2.71 1.70
CA THR A 152 -3.86 -4.04 1.25
C THR A 152 -2.48 -4.37 1.77
N THR A 153 -2.27 -5.63 2.15
CA THR A 153 -0.99 -6.15 2.59
C THR A 153 -0.94 -7.67 2.48
N GLN A 154 0.16 -8.25 2.87
CA GLN A 154 0.36 -9.69 2.84
C GLN A 154 0.01 -10.34 4.18
N SER A 155 -0.45 -11.60 4.09
CA SER A 155 -0.71 -12.50 5.22
C SER A 155 0.06 -13.80 5.06
N GLY A 156 0.14 -14.59 6.14
CA GLY A 156 0.85 -15.87 6.14
C GLY A 156 2.37 -15.73 6.33
N PRO A 157 3.16 -16.78 6.04
CA PRO A 157 4.58 -16.78 6.33
C PRO A 157 5.34 -15.81 5.44
N LEU A 158 6.28 -15.08 6.04
CA LEU A 158 7.22 -14.22 5.35
C LEU A 158 8.29 -15.08 4.66
N ARG A 159 8.33 -15.04 3.34
CA ARG A 159 9.24 -15.84 2.50
C ARG A 159 10.44 -15.02 2.02
N GLU A 160 11.37 -15.69 1.33
CA GLU A 160 12.62 -15.05 0.89
C GLU A 160 12.39 -13.94 -0.14
N THR A 161 11.51 -14.15 -1.13
CA THR A 161 11.20 -13.11 -2.12
C THR A 161 10.66 -11.84 -1.48
N GLU A 162 9.81 -11.97 -0.45
CA GLU A 162 9.25 -10.83 0.26
C GLU A 162 10.31 -10.11 1.12
N ARG A 163 11.21 -10.87 1.79
CA ARG A 163 12.34 -10.26 2.52
C ARG A 163 13.23 -9.43 1.61
N ARG A 164 13.51 -9.94 0.40
CA ARG A 164 14.37 -9.24 -0.57
C ARG A 164 13.77 -7.94 -1.09
N VAL A 165 12.45 -7.82 -1.14
CA VAL A 165 11.78 -6.56 -1.46
C VAL A 165 11.48 -5.70 -0.22
N GLY A 166 12.02 -6.10 0.96
CA GLY A 166 12.01 -5.30 2.18
C GLY A 166 10.78 -5.48 3.06
N HIS A 167 10.03 -6.58 2.92
CA HIS A 167 9.01 -6.90 3.91
C HIS A 167 9.66 -7.26 5.25
N VAL A 168 9.20 -6.66 6.32
CA VAL A 168 9.65 -6.93 7.69
C VAL A 168 8.66 -7.82 8.45
N ARG A 169 7.41 -7.84 8.01
CA ARG A 169 6.33 -8.64 8.62
C ARG A 169 5.19 -8.88 7.66
N HIS A 170 4.36 -9.86 8.00
CA HIS A 170 3.01 -10.04 7.45
C HIS A 170 2.01 -9.98 8.60
N PHE A 171 0.73 -9.85 8.28
CA PHE A 171 -0.31 -9.62 9.28
C PHE A 171 -1.38 -10.70 9.23
N THR A 172 -1.88 -11.11 10.40
CA THR A 172 -3.15 -11.83 10.53
C THR A 172 -4.32 -10.84 10.52
N ILE A 173 -5.54 -11.36 10.38
CA ILE A 173 -6.76 -10.54 10.49
C ILE A 173 -6.87 -9.92 11.88
N GLU A 174 -6.56 -10.67 12.92
CA GLU A 174 -6.62 -10.26 14.31
C GLU A 174 -5.60 -9.18 14.65
N GLU A 175 -4.35 -9.33 14.17
CA GLU A 175 -3.31 -8.30 14.33
C GLU A 175 -3.69 -7.01 13.62
N MET A 176 -4.19 -7.10 12.38
CA MET A 176 -4.63 -5.92 11.62
C MET A 176 -5.81 -5.23 12.29
N HIS A 177 -6.78 -5.99 12.81
CA HIS A 177 -7.90 -5.44 13.56
C HIS A 177 -7.43 -4.68 14.80
N SER A 178 -6.53 -5.27 15.59
CA SER A 178 -5.96 -4.65 16.79
C SER A 178 -5.19 -3.36 16.44
N LEU A 179 -4.34 -3.39 15.43
CA LEU A 179 -3.57 -2.23 14.98
C LEU A 179 -4.47 -1.08 14.53
N LEU A 180 -5.47 -1.35 13.69
CA LEU A 180 -6.42 -0.36 13.21
C LEU A 180 -7.17 0.28 14.38
N THR A 181 -7.69 -0.54 15.29
CA THR A 181 -8.45 -0.06 16.47
C THR A 181 -7.57 0.81 17.36
N THR A 182 -6.33 0.38 17.62
CA THR A 182 -5.38 1.14 18.46
C THR A 182 -4.99 2.46 17.81
N ALA A 183 -4.84 2.48 16.46
CA ALA A 183 -4.58 3.70 15.70
C ALA A 183 -5.80 4.64 15.56
N GLY A 184 -6.94 4.27 16.14
CA GLY A 184 -8.18 5.09 16.13
C GLY A 184 -9.03 4.95 14.87
N TRP A 185 -8.79 3.90 14.07
CA TRP A 185 -9.69 3.49 12.99
C TRP A 185 -10.72 2.50 13.50
N GLU A 186 -11.91 2.51 12.95
CA GLU A 186 -12.94 1.51 13.18
C GLU A 186 -12.99 0.55 11.98
N PRO A 187 -12.54 -0.72 12.14
CA PRO A 187 -12.56 -1.69 11.06
C PRO A 187 -14.00 -2.03 10.65
N LEU A 188 -14.31 -1.89 9.36
CA LEU A 188 -15.58 -2.31 8.78
C LEU A 188 -15.53 -3.75 8.31
N CYS A 189 -14.47 -4.11 7.61
CA CYS A 189 -14.20 -5.47 7.19
C CYS A 189 -12.70 -5.70 6.98
N ILE A 190 -12.22 -6.88 7.38
CA ILE A 190 -10.88 -7.37 7.14
C ILE A 190 -11.02 -8.80 6.63
N TRP A 191 -10.36 -9.11 5.52
CA TRP A 191 -10.45 -10.46 4.95
C TRP A 191 -9.20 -10.86 4.20
N ASN A 192 -8.96 -12.16 4.13
CA ASN A 192 -7.94 -12.75 3.28
C ASN A 192 -8.54 -13.24 1.96
N CYS A 193 -7.73 -13.24 0.91
CA CYS A 193 -8.10 -13.84 -0.37
C CYS A 193 -6.85 -14.37 -1.11
N GLY A 194 -7.08 -15.07 -2.24
CA GLY A 194 -6.00 -15.46 -3.14
C GLY A 194 -5.72 -16.97 -3.21
N PHE A 195 -6.21 -17.77 -2.27
CA PHE A 195 -6.04 -19.24 -2.32
C PHE A 195 -6.89 -19.84 -3.46
N PRO A 196 -6.40 -20.82 -4.25
CA PRO A 196 -5.06 -21.40 -4.14
C PRO A 196 -4.01 -20.73 -5.05
N PHE A 197 -4.40 -20.06 -6.13
CA PHE A 197 -3.47 -19.73 -7.22
C PHE A 197 -2.51 -18.59 -6.88
N HIS A 198 -2.93 -17.60 -6.11
CA HIS A 198 -2.01 -16.58 -5.61
C HIS A 198 -0.96 -17.20 -4.67
N ASP A 199 -1.41 -18.04 -3.74
CA ASP A 199 -0.51 -18.68 -2.77
C ASP A 199 0.46 -19.67 -3.45
N LEU A 200 -0.02 -20.42 -4.44
CA LEU A 200 0.82 -21.27 -5.29
C LEU A 200 1.83 -20.46 -6.10
N SER A 201 1.42 -19.33 -6.66
CA SER A 201 2.35 -18.46 -7.41
C SER A 201 3.46 -17.89 -6.52
N LYS A 202 3.14 -17.52 -5.28
CA LYS A 202 4.13 -17.11 -4.26
C LYS A 202 5.06 -18.26 -3.88
N TRP A 203 4.50 -19.45 -3.66
CA TRP A 203 5.30 -20.64 -3.36
C TRP A 203 6.25 -20.95 -4.52
N TYR A 204 5.77 -20.97 -5.74
CA TYR A 204 6.57 -21.22 -6.94
C TYR A 204 7.70 -20.19 -7.10
N ALA A 205 7.42 -18.89 -6.93
CA ALA A 205 8.42 -17.84 -6.99
C ALA A 205 9.54 -18.01 -5.93
N ASN A 206 9.25 -18.66 -4.82
CA ASN A 206 10.20 -18.94 -3.75
C ASN A 206 10.96 -20.28 -3.90
N LEU A 207 10.70 -21.07 -4.93
CA LEU A 207 11.55 -22.25 -5.26
C LEU A 207 12.92 -21.79 -5.80
N ASP A 208 12.93 -20.72 -6.59
CA ASP A 208 14.16 -20.04 -7.03
C ASP A 208 13.91 -18.52 -6.99
N PRO A 209 14.21 -17.87 -5.85
CA PRO A 209 14.01 -16.44 -5.68
C PRO A 209 14.83 -15.59 -6.67
N ASP A 210 16.05 -16.02 -7.00
CA ASP A 210 16.93 -15.29 -7.92
C ASP A 210 16.39 -15.29 -9.36
N ALA A 211 15.98 -16.46 -9.84
CA ALA A 211 15.37 -16.57 -11.17
C ALA A 211 14.07 -15.78 -11.26
N SER A 212 13.24 -15.85 -10.22
CA SER A 212 11.97 -15.10 -10.15
C SER A 212 12.18 -13.60 -10.17
N MET A 213 13.11 -13.09 -9.36
CA MET A 213 13.44 -11.66 -9.31
C MET A 213 14.01 -11.17 -10.65
N ARG A 214 14.92 -11.94 -11.29
CA ARG A 214 15.44 -11.58 -12.62
C ARG A 214 14.35 -11.57 -13.67
N SER A 215 13.49 -12.61 -13.73
CA SER A 215 12.49 -12.77 -14.80
C SER A 215 11.38 -11.72 -14.76
N PHE A 216 10.98 -11.28 -13.57
CA PHE A 216 9.85 -10.34 -13.42
C PHE A 216 10.27 -8.93 -12.98
N GLY A 217 11.57 -8.69 -12.73
CA GLY A 217 12.16 -7.36 -12.55
C GLY A 217 12.52 -6.66 -13.86
N GLU A 218 12.36 -7.31 -15.03
CA GLU A 218 12.70 -6.75 -16.34
C GLU A 218 11.72 -5.63 -16.76
N GLN A 219 12.25 -4.63 -17.48
CA GLN A 219 11.46 -3.50 -17.99
C GLN A 219 10.45 -3.90 -19.07
N ARG A 220 10.74 -4.95 -19.82
CA ARG A 220 9.87 -5.46 -20.90
C ARG A 220 9.76 -6.97 -20.83
N TYR A 221 8.53 -7.44 -20.77
CA TYR A 221 8.23 -8.87 -20.76
C TYR A 221 8.24 -9.45 -22.16
N GLY A 222 8.97 -10.55 -22.33
CA GLY A 222 8.95 -11.37 -23.53
C GLY A 222 7.65 -12.17 -23.66
N LEU A 223 7.58 -13.01 -24.71
CA LEU A 223 6.38 -13.82 -24.99
C LEU A 223 6.02 -14.76 -23.82
N TRP A 224 7.02 -15.40 -23.22
CA TRP A 224 6.81 -16.34 -22.10
C TRP A 224 6.28 -15.67 -20.85
N GLN A 225 6.86 -14.54 -20.44
CA GLN A 225 6.36 -13.80 -19.28
C GLN A 225 4.92 -13.32 -19.53
N ASN A 226 4.60 -12.85 -20.74
CA ASN A 226 3.25 -12.45 -21.11
C ASN A 226 2.25 -13.61 -21.07
N LEU A 227 2.64 -14.82 -21.52
CA LEU A 227 1.82 -16.02 -21.40
C LEU A 227 1.58 -16.42 -19.95
N ILE A 228 2.64 -16.42 -19.12
CA ILE A 228 2.54 -16.71 -17.68
C ILE A 228 1.61 -15.70 -16.99
N CYS A 229 1.79 -14.42 -17.25
CA CYS A 229 0.92 -13.37 -16.70
C CYS A 229 -0.55 -13.58 -17.10
N SER A 230 -0.80 -13.96 -18.34
CA SER A 230 -2.16 -14.21 -18.86
C SER A 230 -2.78 -15.45 -18.22
N ALA A 231 -2.02 -16.53 -18.10
CA ALA A 231 -2.44 -17.77 -17.44
C ALA A 231 -2.75 -17.52 -15.95
N LEU A 232 -1.86 -16.80 -15.24
CA LEU A 232 -2.07 -16.44 -13.84
C LEU A 232 -3.30 -15.55 -13.65
N ARG A 233 -3.52 -14.55 -14.52
CA ARG A 233 -4.71 -13.70 -14.45
C ARG A 233 -6.00 -14.50 -14.64
N LEU A 234 -5.98 -15.50 -15.52
CA LEU A 234 -7.13 -16.41 -15.67
C LEU A 234 -7.31 -17.28 -14.44
N ALA A 235 -6.24 -17.90 -13.93
CA ALA A 235 -6.27 -18.73 -12.72
C ALA A 235 -6.74 -17.94 -11.50
N PHE A 236 -6.32 -16.69 -11.34
CA PHE A 236 -6.72 -15.85 -10.20
C PHE A 236 -8.23 -15.55 -10.13
N ARG A 237 -8.97 -15.70 -11.24
CA ARG A 237 -10.45 -15.60 -11.23
C ARG A 237 -11.10 -16.70 -10.38
N PHE A 238 -10.41 -17.81 -10.19
CA PHE A 238 -10.86 -18.96 -9.39
C PHE A 238 -10.32 -18.92 -7.94
N ASN A 239 -9.62 -17.85 -7.56
CA ASN A 239 -9.17 -17.67 -6.20
C ASN A 239 -10.33 -17.45 -5.22
N SER A 240 -10.19 -18.02 -4.02
CA SER A 240 -11.07 -17.74 -2.90
C SER A 240 -11.06 -16.25 -2.56
N LYS A 241 -12.23 -15.70 -2.26
CA LYS A 241 -12.43 -14.35 -1.76
C LYS A 241 -12.40 -14.27 -0.22
N ARG A 242 -12.12 -15.39 0.46
CA ARG A 242 -12.14 -15.51 1.93
C ARG A 242 -10.94 -16.25 2.51
N ARG A 243 -10.00 -16.74 1.68
CA ARG A 243 -8.82 -17.49 2.10
C ARG A 243 -7.65 -17.17 1.19
N GLY A 244 -6.46 -17.10 1.76
CA GLY A 244 -5.21 -16.89 1.03
C GLY A 244 -4.29 -15.90 1.73
N ALA A 245 -3.16 -15.62 1.09
CA ALA A 245 -2.08 -14.82 1.65
C ALA A 245 -2.17 -13.31 1.29
N GLN A 246 -3.24 -12.87 0.63
CA GLN A 246 -3.49 -11.44 0.43
C GLN A 246 -4.54 -10.96 1.42
N LEU A 247 -4.20 -9.94 2.22
CA LEU A 247 -5.10 -9.31 3.18
C LEU A 247 -5.59 -7.96 2.66
N PHE A 248 -6.88 -7.72 2.87
CA PHE A 248 -7.53 -6.43 2.65
C PHE A 248 -8.18 -5.97 3.94
N ALA A 249 -8.15 -4.67 4.19
CA ALA A 249 -8.89 -4.04 5.27
C ALA A 249 -9.57 -2.77 4.78
N VAL A 250 -10.80 -2.56 5.21
CA VAL A 250 -11.55 -1.32 5.07
C VAL A 250 -11.92 -0.85 6.47
N ALA A 251 -11.58 0.39 6.78
CA ALA A 251 -11.89 1.01 8.06
C ALA A 251 -12.37 2.45 7.83
N HIS A 252 -12.98 3.06 8.85
CA HIS A 252 -13.36 4.46 8.81
C HIS A 252 -13.02 5.17 10.13
N ILE A 253 -13.06 6.49 10.13
CA ILE A 253 -12.98 7.28 11.34
C ILE A 253 -14.36 7.30 12.01
N CYS A 254 -14.45 6.81 13.26
CA CYS A 254 -15.65 6.95 14.08
C CYS A 254 -15.84 8.41 14.49
N LYS A 255 -17.07 8.93 14.33
CA LYS A 255 -17.40 10.34 14.63
C LYS A 255 -17.27 10.70 16.13
N ASP A 256 -17.30 9.72 17.03
CA ASP A 256 -17.49 9.93 18.46
C ASP A 256 -16.27 9.59 19.33
N ARG A 257 -15.10 9.26 18.77
CA ARG A 257 -13.88 9.08 19.57
C ARG A 257 -13.08 10.37 19.61
N PRO A 258 -12.95 11.02 20.81
CA PRO A 258 -12.00 12.11 20.98
C PRO A 258 -10.59 11.62 20.62
N GLN A 259 -9.80 12.48 20.00
CA GLN A 259 -8.37 12.20 19.79
C GLN A 259 -7.72 11.91 21.16
N PRO A 260 -6.78 10.96 21.25
CA PRO A 260 -5.93 10.83 22.43
C PRO A 260 -5.32 12.20 22.71
N LEU A 261 -5.59 12.76 23.88
CA LEU A 261 -4.98 14.01 24.34
C LEU A 261 -3.47 13.80 24.30
N GLU A 262 -2.76 14.67 23.59
CA GLU A 262 -1.30 14.81 23.75
C GLU A 262 -1.04 14.96 25.25
N GLU A 263 -0.24 14.05 25.82
CA GLU A 263 0.18 14.17 27.22
C GLU A 263 0.84 15.53 27.39
N GLY A 264 0.12 16.40 28.12
CA GLY A 264 0.43 17.79 28.27
C GLY A 264 1.78 17.97 28.94
N HIS A 265 2.50 18.95 28.49
CA HIS A 265 3.55 19.63 29.20
C HIS A 265 3.04 19.95 30.63
N THR A 266 3.59 19.27 31.62
CA THR A 266 3.58 19.81 32.98
C THR A 266 4.50 21.04 33.03
N PRO A 267 3.99 22.23 33.38
CA PRO A 267 4.87 23.35 33.57
C PRO A 267 5.69 23.08 34.86
N SER A 268 7.01 23.00 34.69
CA SER A 268 7.94 23.02 35.81
C SER A 268 7.84 24.37 36.51
N SER A 269 7.37 24.30 37.74
CA SER A 269 7.48 25.38 38.75
C SER A 269 8.92 25.61 39.16
#